data_8742a098e4b9bab0d585976268e54b7a
#
_entry.id   8742a098e4b9bab0d585976268e54b7a
#
_cell.length_a   1.000
_cell.length_b   1.000
_cell.length_c   1.000
_cell.angle_alpha   90.00
_cell.angle_beta   90.00
_cell.angle_gamma   90.00
#
_symmetry.space_group_name_H-M   'P 1'
#
loop_
_entity.id
_entity.type
_entity.pdbx_description
1 polymer ?
#
loop_
_entity_poly.entity_id
_entity_poly.type
_entity_poly.pdbx_seq_one_letter_code
_entity_poly.pdbx_strand_id
1 'polypeptide(L)'
;MFKELKILDEKYKNENKILRQVSEEVKLPLSKKDKNTIEKIIKQLKYSQIEELSEKYSLRPGMGLAFPQLGELKRIIVIVYEYEEGKFENYVMVNPKIISHSEEIIALETGEGCLSVNREIEGHVPRYARITLKGYDPDGKEINLRAREELAVAFQREIDHLNGILFFDRIDKKKPFFNDNEIRLI
;
A
#
# COMPACT_ATOMS: atom_id res chain seq x y z
N MET A 1 -19.16 -11.44 -12.85
CA MET A 1 -19.14 -9.99 -13.14
C MET A 1 -18.18 -9.34 -12.15
N PHE A 2 -17.27 -8.45 -12.59
CA PHE A 2 -16.41 -7.67 -11.69
C PHE A 2 -17.26 -6.64 -10.96
N LYS A 3 -17.01 -6.49 -9.66
CA LYS A 3 -17.61 -5.45 -8.83
C LYS A 3 -16.49 -4.77 -8.06
N GLU A 4 -16.36 -3.46 -8.23
CA GLU A 4 -15.39 -2.65 -7.52
C GLU A 4 -15.60 -2.70 -6.01
N LEU A 5 -14.50 -2.75 -5.27
CA LEU A 5 -14.51 -2.64 -3.81
C LEU A 5 -14.72 -1.17 -3.42
N LYS A 6 -15.57 -0.95 -2.45
CA LYS A 6 -15.69 0.38 -1.84
C LYS A 6 -14.45 0.66 -0.99
N ILE A 7 -13.66 1.63 -1.41
CA ILE A 7 -12.49 2.13 -0.68
C ILE A 7 -12.89 3.38 0.08
N LEU A 8 -12.50 3.48 1.35
CA LEU A 8 -12.74 4.63 2.20
C LEU A 8 -11.93 5.84 1.72
N ASP A 9 -12.52 7.05 1.82
CA ASP A 9 -11.90 8.30 1.40
C ASP A 9 -11.69 9.23 2.60
N GLU A 10 -10.48 9.73 2.79
CA GLU A 10 -10.08 10.59 3.91
C GLU A 10 -10.85 11.91 4.00
N LYS A 11 -11.43 12.38 2.91
CA LYS A 11 -12.26 13.59 2.90
C LYS A 11 -13.54 13.47 3.72
N TYR A 12 -14.05 12.24 3.91
CA TYR A 12 -15.24 12.00 4.72
C TYR A 12 -14.87 11.78 6.18
N LYS A 13 -15.35 12.61 7.09
CA LYS A 13 -14.98 12.61 8.50
C LYS A 13 -15.06 11.22 9.17
N ASN A 14 -16.08 10.46 8.90
CA ASN A 14 -16.28 9.13 9.51
C ASN A 14 -15.31 8.10 8.92
N GLU A 15 -15.04 8.17 7.61
CA GLU A 15 -14.10 7.28 6.92
C GLU A 15 -12.67 7.61 7.33
N ASN A 16 -12.32 8.91 7.40
CA ASN A 16 -11.03 9.36 7.91
C ASN A 16 -10.77 8.87 9.33
N LYS A 17 -11.79 8.92 10.21
CA LYS A 17 -11.66 8.41 11.58
C LYS A 17 -11.26 6.92 11.60
N ILE A 18 -11.74 6.11 10.66
CA ILE A 18 -11.37 4.69 10.53
C ILE A 18 -9.95 4.58 9.99
N LEU A 19 -9.62 5.32 8.93
CA LEU A 19 -8.28 5.32 8.30
C LEU A 19 -7.17 5.77 9.26
N ARG A 20 -7.50 6.50 10.31
CA ARG A 20 -6.56 6.99 11.35
C ARG A 20 -6.41 6.04 12.54
N GLN A 21 -7.08 4.90 12.54
CA GLN A 21 -6.93 3.92 13.61
C GLN A 21 -5.80 2.94 13.33
N VAL A 22 -5.19 2.46 14.40
CA VAL A 22 -4.21 1.37 14.33
C VAL A 22 -4.94 0.05 14.16
N SER A 23 -4.54 -0.73 13.16
CA SER A 23 -5.09 -2.06 12.89
C SER A 23 -4.56 -3.10 13.86
N GLU A 24 -5.38 -4.07 14.20
CA GLU A 24 -5.04 -5.17 15.11
C GLU A 24 -4.43 -6.36 14.37
N GLU A 25 -3.56 -7.09 15.04
CA GLU A 25 -3.06 -8.38 14.53
C GLU A 25 -4.22 -9.37 14.40
N VAL A 26 -4.18 -10.17 13.35
CA VAL A 26 -5.20 -11.17 13.06
C VAL A 26 -4.72 -12.57 13.40
N LYS A 27 -5.65 -13.43 13.82
CA LYS A 27 -5.38 -14.86 14.06
C LYS A 27 -5.19 -15.59 12.73
N LEU A 28 -4.31 -16.57 12.73
CA LEU A 28 -3.99 -17.41 11.58
C LEU A 28 -4.44 -18.85 11.81
N PRO A 29 -4.78 -19.60 10.76
CA PRO A 29 -4.95 -19.14 9.37
C PRO A 29 -6.10 -18.15 9.21
N LEU A 30 -6.07 -17.35 8.13
CA LEU A 30 -7.13 -16.38 7.86
C LEU A 30 -8.48 -17.07 7.59
N SER A 31 -9.54 -16.35 7.92
CA SER A 31 -10.92 -16.78 7.60
C SER A 31 -11.14 -16.85 6.07
N LYS A 32 -12.10 -17.69 5.65
CA LYS A 32 -12.54 -17.74 4.24
C LYS A 32 -13.00 -16.38 3.73
N LYS A 33 -13.64 -15.57 4.58
CA LYS A 33 -14.06 -14.20 4.24
C LYS A 33 -12.85 -13.34 3.88
N ASP A 34 -11.81 -13.36 4.72
CA ASP A 34 -10.62 -12.53 4.51
C ASP A 34 -9.85 -12.97 3.25
N LYS A 35 -9.71 -14.28 3.02
CA LYS A 35 -9.11 -14.84 1.80
C LYS A 35 -9.87 -14.40 0.53
N ASN A 36 -11.20 -14.48 0.55
CA ASN A 36 -12.02 -13.98 -0.57
C ASN A 36 -11.88 -12.47 -0.77
N THR A 37 -11.70 -11.69 0.29
CA THR A 37 -11.45 -10.24 0.18
C THR A 37 -10.10 -9.97 -0.47
N ILE A 38 -9.05 -10.71 -0.09
CA ILE A 38 -7.71 -10.63 -0.71
C ILE A 38 -7.78 -10.90 -2.21
N GLU A 39 -8.50 -11.94 -2.64
CA GLU A 39 -8.67 -12.25 -4.07
C GLU A 39 -9.34 -11.11 -4.84
N LYS A 40 -10.35 -10.46 -4.23
CA LYS A 40 -11.00 -9.29 -4.85
C LYS A 40 -10.07 -8.10 -4.95
N ILE A 41 -9.23 -7.86 -3.92
CA ILE A 41 -8.22 -6.79 -3.92
C ILE A 41 -7.21 -7.04 -5.05
N ILE A 42 -6.65 -8.26 -5.13
CA ILE A 42 -5.70 -8.63 -6.18
C ILE A 42 -6.30 -8.37 -7.55
N LYS A 43 -7.53 -8.81 -7.76
CA LYS A 43 -8.22 -8.61 -9.05
C LYS A 43 -8.41 -7.12 -9.37
N GLN A 44 -8.84 -6.32 -8.39
CA GLN A 44 -9.06 -4.88 -8.59
C GLN A 44 -7.75 -4.15 -8.88
N LEU A 45 -6.70 -4.39 -8.09
CA LEU A 45 -5.40 -3.77 -8.29
C LEU A 45 -4.81 -4.15 -9.67
N LYS A 46 -4.89 -5.43 -10.04
CA LYS A 46 -4.45 -5.87 -11.37
C LYS A 46 -5.23 -5.18 -12.49
N TYR A 47 -6.55 -5.11 -12.38
CA TYR A 47 -7.39 -4.45 -13.39
C TYR A 47 -7.11 -2.95 -13.49
N SER A 48 -6.78 -2.30 -12.38
CA SER A 48 -6.48 -0.87 -12.35
C SER A 48 -5.14 -0.51 -13.01
N GLN A 49 -4.26 -1.48 -13.23
CA GLN A 49 -2.95 -1.30 -13.86
C GLN A 49 -2.96 -1.71 -15.35
N ILE A 50 -4.03 -2.30 -15.85
CA ILE A 50 -4.20 -2.66 -17.26
C ILE A 50 -5.12 -1.62 -17.90
N GLU A 51 -4.59 -0.83 -18.84
CA GLU A 51 -5.28 0.34 -19.44
C GLU A 51 -6.71 0.02 -19.90
N GLU A 52 -6.90 -1.00 -20.75
CA GLU A 52 -8.22 -1.41 -21.23
C GLU A 52 -9.22 -1.72 -20.11
N LEU A 53 -8.75 -2.36 -19.02
CA LEU A 53 -9.61 -2.75 -17.91
C LEU A 53 -9.84 -1.57 -16.93
N SER A 54 -8.84 -0.72 -16.73
CA SER A 54 -8.97 0.47 -15.90
C SER A 54 -9.98 1.45 -16.49
N GLU A 55 -9.93 1.68 -17.79
CA GLU A 55 -10.92 2.49 -18.51
C GLU A 55 -12.32 1.86 -18.47
N LYS A 56 -12.43 0.57 -18.83
CA LYS A 56 -13.71 -0.17 -18.85
C LYS A 56 -14.45 -0.13 -17.52
N TYR A 57 -13.74 -0.17 -16.42
CA TYR A 57 -14.32 -0.20 -15.07
C TYR A 57 -14.14 1.12 -14.30
N SER A 58 -13.58 2.16 -14.94
CA SER A 58 -13.28 3.48 -14.36
C SER A 58 -12.47 3.38 -13.06
N LEU A 59 -11.46 2.50 -13.04
CA LEU A 59 -10.63 2.25 -11.88
C LEU A 59 -9.46 3.23 -11.82
N ARG A 60 -9.19 3.75 -10.63
CA ARG A 60 -7.96 4.51 -10.39
C ARG A 60 -6.77 3.55 -10.27
N PRO A 61 -5.62 3.85 -10.92
CA PRO A 61 -4.43 3.02 -10.80
C PRO A 61 -3.96 2.91 -9.34
N GLY A 62 -3.63 1.69 -8.93
CA GLY A 62 -3.12 1.42 -7.59
C GLY A 62 -2.28 0.16 -7.56
N MET A 63 -1.16 0.20 -6.84
CA MET A 63 -0.25 -0.93 -6.66
C MET A 63 -0.56 -1.71 -5.37
N GLY A 64 -1.09 -1.06 -4.34
CA GLY A 64 -1.31 -1.65 -3.03
C GLY A 64 -2.62 -1.24 -2.37
N LEU A 65 -3.08 -2.06 -1.44
CA LEU A 65 -4.23 -1.81 -0.61
C LEU A 65 -4.13 -2.54 0.73
N ALA A 66 -4.42 -1.81 1.80
CA ALA A 66 -4.49 -2.34 3.16
C ALA A 66 -5.94 -2.48 3.62
N PHE A 67 -6.23 -3.46 4.45
CA PHE A 67 -7.60 -3.74 4.94
C PHE A 67 -8.30 -2.56 5.62
N PRO A 68 -7.63 -1.67 6.40
CA PRO A 68 -8.30 -0.48 6.94
C PRO A 68 -8.89 0.43 5.86
N GLN A 69 -8.37 0.42 4.63
CA GLN A 69 -8.96 1.17 3.52
C GLN A 69 -10.33 0.60 3.07
N LEU A 70 -10.65 -0.62 3.46
CA LEU A 70 -11.96 -1.24 3.28
C LEU A 70 -12.85 -1.16 4.54
N GLY A 71 -12.40 -0.45 5.58
CA GLY A 71 -13.09 -0.34 6.86
C GLY A 71 -12.87 -1.51 7.82
N GLU A 72 -11.96 -2.44 7.51
CA GLU A 72 -11.60 -3.56 8.37
C GLU A 72 -10.22 -3.33 9.03
N LEU A 73 -10.20 -3.06 10.33
CA LEU A 73 -8.98 -2.74 11.08
C LEU A 73 -8.15 -4.00 11.37
N LYS A 74 -7.68 -4.65 10.32
CA LYS A 74 -6.87 -5.85 10.35
C LYS A 74 -5.51 -5.59 9.72
N ARG A 75 -4.44 -6.16 10.30
CA ARG A 75 -3.10 -6.06 9.74
C ARG A 75 -2.90 -6.99 8.56
N ILE A 76 -3.54 -6.66 7.44
CA ILE A 76 -3.42 -7.38 6.16
C ILE A 76 -3.16 -6.35 5.07
N ILE A 77 -2.15 -6.60 4.25
CA ILE A 77 -1.81 -5.79 3.08
C ILE A 77 -1.70 -6.66 1.83
N VAL A 78 -2.04 -6.07 0.70
CA VAL A 78 -1.96 -6.70 -0.62
C VAL A 78 -1.27 -5.73 -1.56
N ILE A 79 -0.25 -6.21 -2.28
CA ILE A 79 0.44 -5.45 -3.32
C ILE A 79 0.39 -6.29 -4.61
N VAL A 80 0.08 -5.66 -5.72
CA VAL A 80 0.16 -6.22 -7.07
C VAL A 80 1.19 -5.39 -7.83
N TYR A 81 2.35 -5.97 -8.06
CA TYR A 81 3.50 -5.29 -8.67
C TYR A 81 3.70 -5.75 -10.10
N GLU A 82 3.64 -4.82 -11.03
CA GLU A 82 4.01 -5.08 -12.42
C GLU A 82 5.52 -4.92 -12.55
N TYR A 83 6.23 -6.05 -12.65
CA TYR A 83 7.69 -6.06 -12.75
C TYR A 83 8.22 -6.06 -14.19
N GLU A 84 7.35 -6.38 -15.14
CA GLU A 84 7.55 -6.32 -16.58
C GLU A 84 6.19 -6.13 -17.22
N GLU A 85 6.12 -5.48 -18.37
CA GLU A 85 4.87 -5.17 -19.07
C GLU A 85 3.94 -6.40 -19.17
N GLY A 86 2.74 -6.28 -18.61
CA GLY A 86 1.75 -7.35 -18.51
C GLY A 86 2.06 -8.47 -17.53
N LYS A 87 3.20 -8.43 -16.82
CA LYS A 87 3.61 -9.46 -15.86
C LYS A 87 3.53 -8.94 -14.42
N PHE A 88 2.69 -9.57 -13.64
CA PHE A 88 2.37 -9.16 -12.29
C PHE A 88 2.83 -10.18 -11.25
N GLU A 89 3.35 -9.70 -10.15
CA GLU A 89 3.61 -10.46 -8.94
C GLU A 89 2.72 -9.96 -7.81
N ASN A 90 2.11 -10.91 -7.08
CA ASN A 90 1.21 -10.60 -5.99
C ASN A 90 1.89 -10.86 -4.65
N TYR A 91 1.86 -9.88 -3.77
CA TYR A 91 2.35 -9.99 -2.41
C TYR A 91 1.18 -9.82 -1.44
N VAL A 92 0.96 -10.83 -0.61
CA VAL A 92 -0.02 -10.79 0.47
C VAL A 92 0.73 -11.00 1.78
N MET A 93 0.65 -10.04 2.69
CA MET A 93 1.27 -10.18 4.00
C MET A 93 0.27 -9.93 5.11
N VAL A 94 0.24 -10.85 6.05
CA VAL A 94 -0.55 -10.82 7.27
C VAL A 94 0.37 -10.50 8.44
N ASN A 95 -0.04 -9.58 9.30
CA ASN A 95 0.73 -9.08 10.44
C ASN A 95 2.18 -8.65 10.06
N PRO A 96 2.36 -7.84 8.98
CA PRO A 96 3.68 -7.47 8.52
C PRO A 96 4.40 -6.56 9.52
N LYS A 97 5.72 -6.78 9.64
CA LYS A 97 6.65 -5.95 10.42
C LYS A 97 7.91 -5.69 9.59
N ILE A 98 8.38 -4.45 9.56
CA ILE A 98 9.71 -4.12 9.05
C ILE A 98 10.71 -4.48 10.13
N ILE A 99 11.61 -5.44 9.86
CA ILE A 99 12.61 -5.93 10.82
C ILE A 99 14.00 -5.35 10.60
N SER A 100 14.28 -4.82 9.41
CA SER A 100 15.47 -4.04 9.10
C SER A 100 15.24 -3.15 7.89
N HIS A 101 16.05 -2.11 7.78
CA HIS A 101 16.01 -1.17 6.66
C HIS A 101 17.40 -0.62 6.35
N SER A 102 17.54 -0.01 5.16
CA SER A 102 18.75 0.73 4.77
C SER A 102 18.85 2.07 5.51
N GLU A 103 20.06 2.62 5.56
CA GLU A 103 20.26 4.03 5.91
C GLU A 103 19.88 4.95 4.73
N GLU A 104 20.03 4.45 3.51
CA GLU A 104 19.65 5.16 2.29
C GLU A 104 18.17 5.44 2.26
N ILE A 105 17.85 6.71 2.01
CA ILE A 105 16.46 7.21 1.85
C ILE A 105 16.25 7.57 0.39
N ILE A 106 15.07 7.25 -0.11
CA ILE A 106 14.59 7.58 -1.45
C ILE A 106 13.24 8.28 -1.37
N ALA A 107 12.81 8.88 -2.47
CA ALA A 107 11.43 9.29 -2.68
C ALA A 107 11.07 9.10 -4.16
N LEU A 108 9.77 8.91 -4.44
CA LEU A 108 9.28 8.98 -5.81
C LEU A 108 9.33 10.44 -6.29
N GLU A 109 9.95 10.67 -7.45
CA GLU A 109 10.06 12.01 -8.04
C GLU A 109 8.68 12.64 -8.29
N THR A 110 7.73 11.83 -8.72
CA THR A 110 6.34 12.25 -8.97
C THR A 110 5.49 12.37 -7.71
N GLY A 111 6.06 12.08 -6.52
CA GLY A 111 5.32 11.97 -5.27
C GLY A 111 4.53 10.67 -5.13
N GLU A 112 3.82 10.54 -4.02
CA GLU A 112 2.99 9.36 -3.75
C GLU A 112 1.50 9.66 -3.96
N GLY A 113 0.76 8.63 -4.34
CA GLY A 113 -0.71 8.63 -4.39
C GLY A 113 -1.30 7.55 -3.49
N CYS A 114 -2.59 7.67 -3.20
CA CYS A 114 -3.32 6.68 -2.42
C CYS A 114 -4.77 6.58 -2.90
N LEU A 115 -5.31 5.36 -2.96
CA LEU A 115 -6.71 5.15 -3.35
C LEU A 115 -7.72 5.73 -2.34
N SER A 116 -7.29 5.95 -1.09
CA SER A 116 -8.08 6.62 -0.04
C SER A 116 -7.91 8.14 0.02
N VAL A 117 -7.17 8.74 -0.92
CA VAL A 117 -6.94 10.18 -1.01
C VAL A 117 -7.27 10.65 -2.41
N ASN A 118 -8.43 11.31 -2.57
CA ASN A 118 -8.97 11.75 -3.87
C ASN A 118 -8.65 13.22 -4.18
N ARG A 119 -7.51 13.70 -3.72
CA ARG A 119 -6.98 15.05 -4.03
C ARG A 119 -5.50 14.98 -4.30
N GLU A 120 -5.01 15.87 -5.10
CA GLU A 120 -3.58 16.03 -5.33
C GLU A 120 -2.91 16.59 -4.07
N ILE A 121 -1.81 15.98 -3.70
CA ILE A 121 -0.94 16.43 -2.61
C ILE A 121 0.48 16.37 -3.14
N GLU A 122 1.08 17.53 -3.26
CA GLU A 122 2.44 17.68 -3.74
C GLU A 122 3.46 17.50 -2.61
N GLY A 123 4.57 16.86 -2.92
CA GLY A 123 5.70 16.70 -2.03
C GLY A 123 6.30 15.30 -2.08
N HIS A 124 7.57 15.23 -1.72
CA HIS A 124 8.31 13.99 -1.65
C HIS A 124 8.10 13.32 -0.29
N VAL A 125 7.85 12.02 -0.33
CA VAL A 125 7.69 11.19 0.87
C VAL A 125 8.99 10.40 1.08
N PRO A 126 9.77 10.72 2.13
CA PRO A 126 11.00 9.98 2.40
C PRO A 126 10.70 8.54 2.83
N ARG A 127 11.34 7.59 2.14
CA ARG A 127 11.20 6.15 2.36
C ARG A 127 12.57 5.48 2.44
N TYR A 128 12.68 4.39 3.18
CA TYR A 128 13.86 3.54 3.12
C TYR A 128 13.97 2.89 1.74
N ALA A 129 15.15 2.98 1.12
CA ALA A 129 15.40 2.40 -0.21
C ALA A 129 15.29 0.87 -0.22
N ARG A 130 15.64 0.23 0.90
CA ARG A 130 15.57 -1.22 1.09
C ARG A 130 15.02 -1.54 2.47
N ILE A 131 14.14 -2.54 2.51
CA ILE A 131 13.56 -3.04 3.75
C ILE A 131 13.58 -4.57 3.77
N THR A 132 13.64 -5.14 4.96
CA THR A 132 13.35 -6.54 5.20
C THR A 132 12.07 -6.64 6.02
N LEU A 133 11.13 -7.42 5.54
CA LEU A 133 9.82 -7.64 6.11
C LEU A 133 9.73 -9.05 6.68
N LYS A 134 9.06 -9.16 7.81
CA LYS A 134 8.59 -10.43 8.37
C LYS A 134 7.07 -10.36 8.53
N GLY A 135 6.39 -11.46 8.22
CA GLY A 135 4.94 -11.60 8.35
C GLY A 135 4.52 -13.01 8.02
N TYR A 136 3.27 -13.17 7.66
CA TYR A 136 2.70 -14.49 7.34
C TYR A 136 1.91 -14.43 6.04
N ASP A 137 1.81 -15.57 5.37
CA ASP A 137 0.83 -15.77 4.31
C ASP A 137 -0.59 -16.00 4.88
N PRO A 138 -1.64 -16.06 4.06
CA PRO A 138 -3.00 -16.28 4.49
C PRO A 138 -3.23 -17.64 5.21
N ASP A 139 -2.34 -18.61 5.03
CA ASP A 139 -2.42 -19.93 5.65
C ASP A 139 -1.63 -20.02 6.96
N GLY A 140 -0.88 -18.96 7.31
CA GLY A 140 -0.12 -18.86 8.55
C GLY A 140 1.34 -19.30 8.43
N LYS A 141 1.85 -19.52 7.21
CA LYS A 141 3.26 -19.78 6.97
C LYS A 141 4.05 -18.48 7.08
N GLU A 142 5.15 -18.49 7.80
CA GLU A 142 6.04 -17.34 7.96
C GLU A 142 6.67 -16.94 6.61
N ILE A 143 6.68 -15.63 6.34
CA ILE A 143 7.32 -15.02 5.19
C ILE A 143 8.39 -14.05 5.67
N ASN A 144 9.59 -14.17 5.10
CA ASN A 144 10.65 -13.17 5.17
C ASN A 144 10.90 -12.64 3.75
N LEU A 145 10.69 -11.34 3.54
CA LEU A 145 10.78 -10.70 2.23
C LEU A 145 11.74 -9.53 2.27
N ARG A 146 12.60 -9.42 1.26
CA ARG A 146 13.41 -8.24 1.00
C ARG A 146 12.78 -7.46 -0.15
N ALA A 147 12.50 -6.18 0.07
CA ALA A 147 11.99 -5.27 -0.94
C ALA A 147 12.94 -4.08 -1.10
N ARG A 148 12.97 -3.52 -2.31
CA ARG A 148 13.77 -2.34 -2.66
C ARG A 148 13.04 -1.46 -3.64
N GLU A 149 13.47 -0.19 -3.72
CA GLU A 149 12.97 0.81 -4.66
C GLU A 149 11.43 0.95 -4.55
N GLU A 150 10.72 1.05 -5.65
CA GLU A 150 9.26 1.21 -5.69
C GLU A 150 8.51 0.16 -4.86
N LEU A 151 8.96 -1.09 -4.91
CA LEU A 151 8.34 -2.15 -4.10
C LEU A 151 8.51 -1.90 -2.60
N ALA A 152 9.67 -1.38 -2.17
CA ALA A 152 9.89 -0.99 -0.77
C ALA A 152 9.01 0.20 -0.38
N VAL A 153 8.83 1.19 -1.26
CA VAL A 153 7.91 2.32 -1.07
C VAL A 153 6.49 1.81 -0.89
N ALA A 154 6.02 0.92 -1.77
CA ALA A 154 4.67 0.36 -1.69
C ALA A 154 4.42 -0.36 -0.36
N PHE A 155 5.32 -1.23 0.08
CA PHE A 155 5.18 -1.91 1.37
C PHE A 155 5.14 -0.93 2.55
N GLN A 156 6.00 0.07 2.57
CA GLN A 156 6.03 1.08 3.63
C GLN A 156 4.73 1.88 3.68
N ARG A 157 4.16 2.24 2.52
CA ARG A 157 2.88 2.95 2.43
C ARG A 157 1.73 2.11 2.97
N GLU A 158 1.63 0.84 2.58
CA GLU A 158 0.57 -0.05 3.05
C GLU A 158 0.70 -0.37 4.56
N ILE A 159 1.93 -0.48 5.09
CA ILE A 159 2.17 -0.61 6.53
C ILE A 159 1.80 0.67 7.29
N ASP A 160 2.03 1.84 6.70
CA ASP A 160 1.56 3.10 7.26
C ASP A 160 0.05 3.10 7.46
N HIS A 161 -0.73 2.62 6.48
CA HIS A 161 -2.18 2.47 6.62
C HIS A 161 -2.56 1.59 7.82
N LEU A 162 -1.82 0.51 8.09
CA LEU A 162 -2.05 -0.33 9.27
C LEU A 162 -1.81 0.39 10.59
N ASN A 163 -1.07 1.49 10.57
CA ASN A 163 -0.72 2.31 11.72
C ASN A 163 -1.51 3.64 11.75
N GLY A 164 -2.52 3.80 10.92
CA GLY A 164 -3.34 5.02 10.83
C GLY A 164 -2.63 6.22 10.22
N ILE A 165 -1.56 6.00 9.46
CA ILE A 165 -0.75 7.03 8.81
C ILE A 165 -1.10 7.08 7.32
N LEU A 166 -1.32 8.28 6.79
CA LEU A 166 -1.47 8.54 5.37
C LEU A 166 -0.15 9.10 4.80
N PHE A 167 0.14 8.86 3.53
CA PHE A 167 1.43 9.21 2.92
C PHE A 167 1.84 10.68 3.14
N PHE A 168 0.88 11.60 3.07
CA PHE A 168 1.14 13.04 3.21
C PHE A 168 1.50 13.47 4.64
N ASP A 169 1.27 12.63 5.66
CA ASP A 169 1.73 12.89 7.02
C ASP A 169 3.26 12.87 7.12
N ARG A 170 3.93 12.23 6.16
CA ARG A 170 5.39 12.12 6.08
C ARG A 170 6.06 13.22 5.28
N ILE A 171 5.27 14.06 4.60
CA ILE A 171 5.79 15.20 3.84
C ILE A 171 6.20 16.30 4.83
N ASP A 172 7.43 16.77 4.74
CA ASP A 172 7.87 17.92 5.53
C ASP A 172 7.16 19.18 5.05
N LYS A 173 6.33 19.77 5.90
CA LYS A 173 5.54 20.97 5.57
C LYS A 173 6.39 22.20 5.31
N LYS A 174 7.63 22.25 5.84
CA LYS A 174 8.55 23.37 5.64
C LYS A 174 9.41 23.17 4.41
N LYS A 175 9.69 21.93 4.05
CA LYS A 175 10.51 21.53 2.91
C LYS A 175 9.87 20.33 2.21
N PRO A 176 8.79 20.53 1.44
CA PRO A 176 8.05 19.43 0.85
C PRO A 176 8.80 18.72 -0.29
N PHE A 177 9.82 19.34 -0.86
CA PHE A 177 10.61 18.77 -1.95
C PHE A 177 12.07 18.64 -1.58
N PHE A 178 12.66 17.53 -1.96
CA PHE A 178 14.09 17.27 -1.88
C PHE A 178 14.72 17.35 -3.27
N ASN A 179 16.02 17.57 -3.33
CA ASN A 179 16.82 17.43 -4.54
C ASN A 179 17.71 16.18 -4.46
N ASP A 180 18.28 15.76 -5.59
CA ASP A 180 19.12 14.54 -5.69
C ASP A 180 20.37 14.52 -4.78
N ASN A 181 20.83 15.71 -4.33
CA ASN A 181 21.95 15.81 -3.39
C ASN A 181 21.55 15.51 -1.94
N GLU A 182 20.24 15.48 -1.64
CA GLU A 182 19.71 15.27 -0.30
C GLU A 182 19.19 13.85 -0.11
N ILE A 183 18.39 13.38 -1.05
CA ILE A 183 17.91 12.00 -1.13
C ILE A 183 17.82 11.58 -2.60
N ARG A 184 17.98 10.30 -2.87
CA ARG A 184 17.85 9.81 -4.24
C ARG A 184 16.37 9.79 -4.64
N LEU A 185 16.06 10.52 -5.71
CA LEU A 185 14.75 10.47 -6.36
C LEU A 185 14.71 9.28 -7.35
N ILE A 186 13.56 8.58 -7.43
CA ILE A 186 13.35 7.42 -8.29
C ILE A 186 12.03 7.56 -9.06
#